data_2ce251899d7dd2c8907d909efad4373e
#
_entry.id   2ce251899d7dd2c8907d909efad4373e
#
_cell.length_a   1.000
_cell.length_b   1.000
_cell.length_c   1.000
_cell.angle_alpha   90.00
_cell.angle_beta   90.00
_cell.angle_gamma   90.00
#
_symmetry.space_group_name_H-M   'P 1'
#
loop_
_entity.id
_entity.type
_entity.pdbx_description
1 polymer ?
#
loop_
_entity_poly.entity_id
_entity_poly.type
_entity_poly.pdbx_seq_one_letter_code
_entity_poly.pdbx_strand_id
1 'polypeptide(L)'
;GDITLLLRQEGVPLPADAIAVFSLPSPEGEHPILCAESTPDADYAAIAAQVNRLTARNFGFSFWDVAFTPAGSLPRTDNRKIKTLATHTLYESGRLPLLYSSRSGGNATNPQQSAPAVSRQKIDLPPNATPEQIQPIISAIFREVLPGVSFGPNDSFLTLGGDSLRMMELVCGLEQDLGINIDIRCIAADPTVSGISAYLSALLSGRERDFQPDLRAECVLPAEIAPHGEYAYQPQDCHTVFLTGSTGFLGAYLIRALIEQRKDHGIKIYCHARAATPEKALERIINNMKRFECWQDSYLAYLHAVPGDLTQPHLGMTEENWQLLSNEVDAVYHNGAVLNFVFPYRQMKPANVLGTAECLRLACEGRPKYFHYVSSYSVYDNPSHFDRTVMEDDPLESPDGYFLGYSETKWVAEKLVELARERGLRAAVYRPGDITGTLA
;
A
#
# COMPACT_ATOMS: atom_id res chain seq x y z
N GLY A 1 -9.83 16.23 9.59
CA GLY A 1 -9.59 15.27 10.65
C GLY A 1 -8.11 15.09 10.91
N ASP A 2 -7.61 13.91 10.68
CA ASP A 2 -6.26 13.50 11.11
C ASP A 2 -5.13 14.32 10.48
N ILE A 3 -5.26 14.68 9.21
CA ILE A 3 -4.28 15.53 8.51
C ILE A 3 -4.19 16.92 9.18
N THR A 4 -5.32 17.54 9.44
CA THR A 4 -5.37 18.87 10.07
C THR A 4 -4.79 18.83 11.49
N LEU A 5 -5.06 17.75 12.23
CA LEU A 5 -4.51 17.51 13.57
C LEU A 5 -2.99 17.33 13.52
N LEU A 6 -2.48 16.51 12.60
CA LEU A 6 -1.06 16.29 12.37
C LEU A 6 -0.34 17.62 12.07
N LEU A 7 -0.84 18.39 11.11
CA LEU A 7 -0.22 19.66 10.71
C LEU A 7 -0.15 20.64 11.86
N ARG A 8 -1.17 20.67 12.73
CA ARG A 8 -1.20 21.49 13.94
C ARG A 8 -0.19 21.01 14.98
N GLN A 9 -0.11 19.70 15.24
CA GLN A 9 0.84 19.12 16.20
C GLN A 9 2.30 19.36 15.80
N GLU A 10 2.59 19.31 14.51
CA GLU A 10 3.93 19.51 13.95
C GLU A 10 4.26 21.00 13.70
N GLY A 11 3.40 21.92 14.15
CA GLY A 11 3.64 23.35 14.08
C GLY A 11 3.67 23.94 12.66
N VAL A 12 2.98 23.30 11.71
CA VAL A 12 2.84 23.87 10.36
C VAL A 12 2.04 25.17 10.47
N PRO A 13 2.51 26.29 9.92
CA PRO A 13 1.89 27.59 10.08
C PRO A 13 0.62 27.77 9.23
N LEU A 14 -0.35 26.89 9.44
CA LEU A 14 -1.66 26.90 8.76
C LEU A 14 -2.77 26.95 9.81
N PRO A 15 -3.81 27.80 9.63
CA PRO A 15 -4.96 27.82 10.50
C PRO A 15 -5.74 26.50 10.39
N ALA A 16 -5.95 25.81 11.52
CA ALA A 16 -6.59 24.50 11.55
C ALA A 16 -8.05 24.50 11.04
N ASP A 17 -8.73 25.64 11.10
CA ASP A 17 -10.10 25.86 10.63
C ASP A 17 -10.18 26.46 9.21
N ALA A 18 -9.06 26.51 8.52
CA ALA A 18 -8.91 27.11 7.19
C ALA A 18 -8.25 26.16 6.17
N ILE A 19 -8.50 24.85 6.31
CA ILE A 19 -7.96 23.80 5.45
C ILE A 19 -9.11 22.96 4.88
N ALA A 20 -9.13 22.78 3.57
CA ALA A 20 -9.95 21.80 2.86
C ALA A 20 -9.06 20.72 2.26
N VAL A 21 -9.44 19.45 2.42
CA VAL A 21 -8.78 18.30 1.79
C VAL A 21 -9.83 17.53 1.01
N PHE A 22 -9.54 17.25 -0.26
CA PHE A 22 -10.41 16.51 -1.17
C PHE A 22 -9.57 15.83 -2.25
N SER A 23 -10.18 14.97 -3.04
CA SER A 23 -9.54 14.35 -4.20
C SER A 23 -10.21 14.81 -5.49
N LEU A 24 -9.44 14.87 -6.56
CA LEU A 24 -9.94 15.04 -7.93
C LEU A 24 -9.83 13.70 -8.66
N PRO A 25 -10.89 13.23 -9.30
CA PRO A 25 -10.81 12.03 -10.13
C PRO A 25 -9.97 12.31 -11.38
N SER A 26 -9.11 11.36 -11.74
CA SER A 26 -8.38 11.36 -13.00
C SER A 26 -8.41 9.96 -13.63
N PRO A 27 -8.09 9.81 -14.90
CA PRO A 27 -7.95 8.49 -15.52
C PRO A 27 -6.92 7.58 -14.85
N GLU A 28 -6.02 8.17 -14.06
CA GLU A 28 -4.91 7.50 -13.39
C GLU A 28 -5.17 7.24 -11.89
N GLY A 29 -6.34 7.62 -11.39
CA GLY A 29 -6.72 7.50 -9.98
C GLY A 29 -7.16 8.83 -9.36
N GLU A 30 -7.22 8.89 -8.02
CA GLU A 30 -7.59 10.08 -7.29
C GLU A 30 -6.34 10.94 -6.97
N HIS A 31 -6.42 12.22 -7.30
CA HIS A 31 -5.41 13.21 -6.96
C HIS A 31 -5.77 13.93 -5.65
N PRO A 32 -5.09 13.65 -4.54
CA PRO A 32 -5.36 14.33 -3.27
C PRO A 32 -4.90 15.79 -3.33
N ILE A 33 -5.79 16.70 -2.97
CA ILE A 33 -5.56 18.15 -2.96
C ILE A 33 -5.71 18.67 -1.54
N LEU A 34 -4.81 19.55 -1.12
CA LEU A 34 -4.97 20.36 0.07
C LEU A 34 -5.07 21.83 -0.33
N CYS A 35 -6.21 22.45 0.00
CA CYS A 35 -6.38 23.90 -0.12
C CYS A 35 -6.37 24.52 1.28
N ALA A 36 -5.55 25.56 1.49
CA ALA A 36 -5.47 26.26 2.78
C ALA A 36 -5.50 27.77 2.59
N GLU A 37 -6.20 28.45 3.49
CA GLU A 37 -6.11 29.92 3.56
C GLU A 37 -4.76 30.30 4.19
N SER A 38 -4.09 31.31 3.62
CA SER A 38 -2.79 31.78 4.08
C SER A 38 -2.64 33.27 3.90
N THR A 39 -1.60 33.85 4.51
CA THR A 39 -1.26 35.27 4.37
C THR A 39 -0.37 35.48 3.13
N PRO A 40 -0.39 36.65 2.50
CA PRO A 40 0.38 36.93 1.28
C PRO A 40 1.90 36.80 1.41
N ASP A 41 2.42 36.92 2.65
CA ASP A 41 3.88 36.93 2.91
C ASP A 41 4.43 35.57 3.38
N ALA A 42 3.66 34.49 3.28
CA ALA A 42 4.09 33.17 3.71
C ALA A 42 5.07 32.52 2.70
N ASP A 43 6.02 31.75 3.19
CA ASP A 43 6.86 30.89 2.35
C ASP A 43 6.07 29.64 1.94
N TYR A 44 5.24 29.79 0.89
CA TYR A 44 4.35 28.75 0.43
C TYR A 44 5.07 27.46 0.02
N ALA A 45 6.24 27.60 -0.62
CA ALA A 45 7.01 26.45 -1.11
C ALA A 45 7.54 25.63 0.08
N ALA A 46 8.06 26.28 1.11
CA ALA A 46 8.53 25.60 2.33
C ALA A 46 7.38 24.92 3.07
N ILE A 47 6.22 25.62 3.19
CA ILE A 47 5.03 25.07 3.85
C ILE A 47 4.50 23.85 3.07
N ALA A 48 4.36 23.94 1.75
CA ALA A 48 3.92 22.83 0.92
C ALA A 48 4.86 21.61 1.02
N ALA A 49 6.16 21.84 0.98
CA ALA A 49 7.15 20.79 1.16
C ALA A 49 7.09 20.15 2.56
N GLN A 50 6.82 20.95 3.63
CA GLN A 50 6.63 20.44 4.98
C GLN A 50 5.36 19.59 5.08
N VAL A 51 4.24 20.06 4.54
CA VAL A 51 2.97 19.32 4.47
C VAL A 51 3.18 17.96 3.81
N ASN A 52 3.78 17.92 2.64
CA ASN A 52 4.00 16.69 1.90
C ASN A 52 4.97 15.73 2.61
N ARG A 53 6.05 16.22 3.24
CA ARG A 53 6.92 15.37 4.07
C ARG A 53 6.18 14.73 5.24
N LEU A 54 5.33 15.51 5.92
CA LEU A 54 4.57 15.01 7.08
C LEU A 54 3.52 13.98 6.67
N THR A 55 2.77 14.22 5.59
CA THR A 55 1.76 13.27 5.11
C THR A 55 2.38 12.02 4.52
N ALA A 56 3.49 12.13 3.79
CA ALA A 56 4.23 10.96 3.30
C ALA A 56 4.75 10.08 4.46
N ARG A 57 5.30 10.72 5.51
CA ARG A 57 5.83 10.02 6.67
C ARG A 57 4.76 9.34 7.53
N ASN A 58 3.62 9.98 7.74
CA ASN A 58 2.61 9.53 8.70
C ASN A 58 1.45 8.76 8.04
N PHE A 59 1.13 9.06 6.78
CA PHE A 59 -0.01 8.46 6.06
C PHE A 59 0.39 7.73 4.79
N GLY A 60 1.67 7.80 4.37
CA GLY A 60 2.16 7.08 3.19
C GLY A 60 1.78 7.71 1.84
N PHE A 61 1.28 8.97 1.82
CA PHE A 61 0.96 9.69 0.60
C PHE A 61 1.42 11.15 0.65
N SER A 62 1.56 11.76 -0.53
CA SER A 62 1.76 13.21 -0.68
C SER A 62 0.58 13.80 -1.45
N PHE A 63 0.27 15.05 -1.18
CA PHE A 63 -0.74 15.76 -1.97
C PHE A 63 -0.22 16.00 -3.39
N TRP A 64 -1.09 15.77 -4.36
CA TRP A 64 -0.84 16.11 -5.76
C TRP A 64 -0.74 17.63 -5.95
N ASP A 65 -1.53 18.40 -5.19
CA ASP A 65 -1.36 19.83 -5.07
C ASP A 65 -1.60 20.32 -3.63
N VAL A 66 -0.71 21.18 -3.17
CA VAL A 66 -0.88 21.98 -1.97
C VAL A 66 -1.08 23.43 -2.43
N ALA A 67 -2.31 23.89 -2.37
CA ALA A 67 -2.74 25.18 -2.88
C ALA A 67 -3.05 26.16 -1.75
N PHE A 68 -2.54 27.38 -1.85
CA PHE A 68 -2.83 28.43 -0.90
C PHE A 68 -3.74 29.49 -1.53
N THR A 69 -4.70 29.96 -0.75
CA THR A 69 -5.71 30.95 -1.15
C THR A 69 -5.75 32.10 -0.14
N PRO A 70 -6.17 33.31 -0.54
CA PRO A 70 -6.34 34.41 0.40
C PRO A 70 -7.30 34.06 1.55
N ALA A 71 -7.05 34.64 2.72
CA ALA A 71 -7.93 34.47 3.88
C ALA A 71 -9.40 34.85 3.53
N GLY A 72 -10.35 33.98 3.93
CA GLY A 72 -11.77 34.15 3.66
C GLY A 72 -12.22 33.69 2.25
N SER A 73 -11.35 33.09 1.45
CA SER A 73 -11.68 32.61 0.10
C SER A 73 -12.32 31.22 0.09
N LEU A 74 -12.13 30.42 1.13
CA LEU A 74 -12.76 29.12 1.22
C LEU A 74 -14.23 29.23 1.64
N PRO A 75 -15.18 28.64 0.89
CA PRO A 75 -16.60 28.65 1.22
C PRO A 75 -16.87 28.05 2.61
N ARG A 76 -17.74 28.72 3.40
CA ARG A 76 -18.05 28.29 4.77
C ARG A 76 -19.55 28.12 4.98
N THR A 77 -19.91 27.28 5.94
CA THR A 77 -21.28 27.17 6.48
C THR A 77 -21.56 28.35 7.43
N ASP A 78 -22.81 28.53 7.83
CA ASP A 78 -23.23 29.54 8.85
C ASP A 78 -22.45 29.34 10.16
N ASN A 79 -22.07 28.11 10.50
CA ASN A 79 -21.26 27.76 11.66
C ASN A 79 -19.74 27.85 11.40
N ARG A 80 -19.32 28.58 10.36
CA ARG A 80 -17.91 28.83 9.95
C ARG A 80 -17.11 27.60 9.56
N LYS A 81 -17.70 26.41 9.39
CA LYS A 81 -17.02 25.23 8.89
C LYS A 81 -16.83 25.33 7.36
N ILE A 82 -15.66 24.90 6.87
CA ILE A 82 -15.38 24.90 5.43
C ILE A 82 -16.32 23.92 4.71
N LYS A 83 -16.90 24.37 3.59
CA LYS A 83 -17.68 23.54 2.67
C LYS A 83 -16.73 22.88 1.69
N THR A 84 -16.20 21.70 2.05
CA THR A 84 -15.19 21.00 1.25
C THR A 84 -15.65 20.76 -0.19
N LEU A 85 -16.90 20.33 -0.41
CA LEU A 85 -17.46 20.10 -1.75
C LEU A 85 -17.54 21.39 -2.59
N ALA A 86 -17.90 22.52 -1.98
CA ALA A 86 -17.92 23.81 -2.68
C ALA A 86 -16.49 24.28 -3.01
N THR A 87 -15.54 24.04 -2.11
CA THR A 87 -14.11 24.31 -2.35
C THR A 87 -13.57 23.47 -3.50
N HIS A 88 -13.91 22.17 -3.54
CA HIS A 88 -13.59 21.26 -4.63
C HIS A 88 -14.08 21.82 -5.98
N THR A 89 -15.38 22.17 -6.08
CA THR A 89 -15.98 22.71 -7.31
C THR A 89 -15.30 24.02 -7.77
N LEU A 90 -14.94 24.90 -6.83
CA LEU A 90 -14.24 26.16 -7.15
C LEU A 90 -12.82 25.91 -7.62
N TYR A 91 -12.12 24.96 -7.00
CA TYR A 91 -10.77 24.58 -7.40
C TYR A 91 -10.77 23.94 -8.79
N GLU A 92 -11.60 22.93 -9.02
CA GLU A 92 -11.73 22.19 -10.28
C GLU A 92 -12.11 23.12 -11.45
N SER A 93 -13.03 24.07 -11.21
CA SER A 93 -13.44 25.05 -12.22
C SER A 93 -12.45 26.21 -12.41
N GLY A 94 -11.31 26.22 -11.70
CA GLY A 94 -10.32 27.30 -11.76
C GLY A 94 -10.82 28.65 -11.21
N ARG A 95 -11.90 28.67 -10.45
CA ARG A 95 -12.50 29.89 -9.87
C ARG A 95 -12.07 30.18 -8.44
N LEU A 96 -11.35 29.25 -7.79
CA LEU A 96 -10.73 29.50 -6.50
C LEU A 96 -9.53 30.44 -6.70
N PRO A 97 -9.49 31.63 -6.06
CA PRO A 97 -8.33 32.51 -6.16
C PRO A 97 -7.15 31.86 -5.45
N LEU A 98 -6.08 31.59 -6.17
CA LEU A 98 -4.85 30.97 -5.63
C LEU A 98 -3.75 32.00 -5.46
N LEU A 99 -3.09 31.98 -4.31
CA LEU A 99 -1.83 32.68 -4.05
C LEU A 99 -0.64 31.83 -4.51
N TYR A 100 -0.77 30.52 -4.38
CA TYR A 100 0.25 29.54 -4.73
C TYR A 100 -0.38 28.18 -5.02
N SER A 101 0.26 27.40 -5.89
CA SER A 101 0.00 25.98 -6.08
C SER A 101 1.32 25.26 -6.21
N SER A 102 1.55 24.21 -5.46
CA SER A 102 2.78 23.42 -5.51
C SER A 102 2.98 22.75 -6.87
N ARG A 103 1.88 22.50 -7.58
CA ARG A 103 1.89 21.97 -8.95
C ARG A 103 2.36 22.97 -9.97
N SER A 104 2.00 24.25 -9.81
CA SER A 104 2.35 25.32 -10.76
C SER A 104 3.74 25.92 -10.52
N GLY A 105 4.41 25.55 -9.43
CA GLY A 105 5.77 25.99 -9.11
C GLY A 105 5.97 27.48 -8.85
N GLY A 106 4.91 28.25 -8.57
CA GLY A 106 5.03 29.70 -8.37
C GLY A 106 3.75 30.39 -7.88
N ASN A 107 3.88 31.71 -7.56
CA ASN A 107 2.76 32.56 -7.18
C ASN A 107 1.75 32.65 -8.33
N ALA A 108 0.53 32.18 -8.11
CA ALA A 108 -0.54 32.20 -9.09
C ALA A 108 -1.06 33.64 -9.27
N THR A 109 -0.57 34.33 -10.26
CA THR A 109 -1.18 35.57 -10.76
C THR A 109 -2.08 35.21 -11.93
N ASN A 110 -3.40 35.20 -11.67
CA ASN A 110 -4.50 35.13 -12.64
C ASN A 110 -4.69 33.79 -13.41
N PRO A 111 -5.88 33.12 -13.30
CA PRO A 111 -6.13 31.82 -13.95
C PRO A 111 -6.30 31.86 -15.48
N GLN A 112 -5.99 32.98 -16.15
CA GLN A 112 -6.03 33.09 -17.61
C GLN A 112 -4.67 33.06 -18.30
N GLN A 113 -3.59 32.91 -17.53
CA GLN A 113 -2.29 32.60 -18.12
C GLN A 113 -1.83 31.25 -17.57
N SER A 114 -2.21 30.20 -18.27
CA SER A 114 -1.46 28.94 -18.22
C SER A 114 0.02 29.32 -18.28
N ALA A 115 0.78 28.93 -17.22
CA ALA A 115 2.23 28.86 -17.36
C ALA A 115 2.49 28.08 -18.65
N PRO A 116 3.46 28.47 -19.47
CA PRO A 116 3.81 27.67 -20.60
C PRO A 116 4.18 26.30 -20.01
N ALA A 117 3.38 25.29 -20.31
CA ALA A 117 3.88 23.94 -20.31
C ALA A 117 5.24 24.10 -21.00
N VAL A 118 6.34 23.72 -20.34
CA VAL A 118 7.58 23.49 -21.06
C VAL A 118 7.11 22.57 -22.16
N SER A 119 7.01 23.06 -23.38
CA SER A 119 6.56 22.29 -24.51
C SER A 119 7.68 21.29 -24.75
N ARG A 120 7.58 20.16 -24.02
CA ARG A 120 8.44 19.02 -24.31
C ARG A 120 8.10 18.66 -25.74
N GLN A 121 9.10 18.71 -26.61
CA GLN A 121 8.91 18.25 -27.97
C GLN A 121 8.62 16.77 -27.90
N LYS A 122 7.43 16.39 -28.35
CA LYS A 122 7.08 15.00 -28.48
C LYS A 122 8.16 14.27 -29.27
N ILE A 123 8.73 13.24 -28.67
CA ILE A 123 9.77 12.43 -29.27
C ILE A 123 9.11 11.32 -30.05
N ASP A 124 9.16 11.39 -31.38
CA ASP A 124 8.66 10.32 -32.24
C ASP A 124 9.67 9.16 -32.25
N LEU A 125 9.31 8.09 -31.55
CA LEU A 125 10.04 6.82 -31.61
C LEU A 125 9.39 5.89 -32.64
N PRO A 126 10.20 5.12 -33.41
CA PRO A 126 9.65 4.12 -34.29
C PRO A 126 8.95 3.01 -33.48
N PRO A 127 7.91 2.35 -34.03
CA PRO A 127 7.16 1.31 -33.32
C PRO A 127 8.01 0.12 -32.83
N ASN A 128 9.22 -0.03 -33.33
CA ASN A 128 10.19 -1.06 -32.98
C ASN A 128 11.49 -0.47 -32.43
N ALA A 129 11.42 0.68 -31.74
CA ALA A 129 12.58 1.29 -31.10
C ALA A 129 13.26 0.30 -30.15
N THR A 130 14.59 0.21 -30.26
CA THR A 130 15.36 -0.67 -29.38
C THR A 130 15.57 -0.04 -28.00
N PRO A 131 15.84 -0.83 -26.96
CA PRO A 131 16.14 -0.29 -25.64
C PRO A 131 17.26 0.77 -25.65
N GLU A 132 18.29 0.58 -26.46
CA GLU A 132 19.43 1.49 -26.56
C GLU A 132 19.03 2.87 -27.12
N GLN A 133 18.03 2.92 -27.99
CA GLN A 133 17.48 4.17 -28.53
C GLN A 133 16.62 4.91 -27.49
N ILE A 134 16.01 4.20 -26.56
CA ILE A 134 15.12 4.75 -25.52
C ILE A 134 15.91 5.20 -24.27
N GLN A 135 17.01 4.54 -23.94
CA GLN A 135 17.82 4.84 -22.75
C GLN A 135 18.20 6.32 -22.58
N PRO A 136 18.60 7.08 -23.62
CA PRO A 136 18.93 8.49 -23.46
C PRO A 136 17.74 9.33 -22.97
N ILE A 137 16.53 9.01 -23.42
CA ILE A 137 15.28 9.70 -23.05
C ILE A 137 14.99 9.47 -21.57
N ILE A 138 15.01 8.20 -21.14
CA ILE A 138 14.79 7.86 -19.74
C ILE A 138 15.85 8.49 -18.85
N SER A 139 17.11 8.45 -19.28
CA SER A 139 18.22 9.05 -18.52
C SER A 139 18.08 10.56 -18.37
N ALA A 140 17.49 11.25 -19.35
CA ALA A 140 17.21 12.67 -19.26
C ALA A 140 16.15 12.95 -18.19
N ILE A 141 15.04 12.21 -18.20
CA ILE A 141 13.96 12.37 -17.21
C ILE A 141 14.43 11.95 -15.80
N PHE A 142 15.25 10.91 -15.68
CA PHE A 142 15.87 10.54 -14.38
C PHE A 142 16.67 11.70 -13.78
N ARG A 143 17.44 12.44 -14.60
CA ARG A 143 18.20 13.62 -14.12
C ARG A 143 17.29 14.77 -13.71
N GLU A 144 16.13 14.93 -14.34
CA GLU A 144 15.14 15.94 -13.97
C GLU A 144 14.49 15.61 -12.64
N VAL A 145 14.08 14.34 -12.47
CA VAL A 145 13.33 13.88 -11.28
C VAL A 145 14.27 13.65 -10.09
N LEU A 146 15.54 13.28 -10.34
CA LEU A 146 16.58 13.06 -9.33
C LEU A 146 17.76 14.03 -9.53
N PRO A 147 17.59 15.33 -9.31
CA PRO A 147 18.62 16.32 -9.59
C PRO A 147 19.86 16.10 -8.70
N GLY A 148 21.04 16.17 -9.32
CA GLY A 148 22.33 16.01 -8.61
C GLY A 148 22.74 14.58 -8.29
N VAL A 149 21.96 13.57 -8.68
CA VAL A 149 22.28 12.15 -8.47
C VAL A 149 23.02 11.60 -9.70
N SER A 150 24.14 10.93 -9.48
CA SER A 150 24.85 10.17 -10.52
C SER A 150 24.33 8.74 -10.54
N PHE A 151 24.05 8.19 -11.71
CA PHE A 151 23.55 6.85 -11.88
C PHE A 151 24.01 6.20 -13.18
N GLY A 152 24.10 4.87 -13.17
CA GLY A 152 24.29 4.01 -14.33
C GLY A 152 22.97 3.41 -14.82
N PRO A 153 22.99 2.67 -15.95
CA PRO A 153 21.78 2.14 -16.56
C PRO A 153 21.07 1.06 -15.73
N ASN A 154 21.75 0.43 -14.78
CA ASN A 154 21.23 -0.64 -13.93
C ASN A 154 20.99 -0.21 -12.48
N ASP A 155 21.20 1.06 -12.16
CA ASP A 155 20.93 1.57 -10.83
C ASP A 155 19.41 1.75 -10.63
N SER A 156 18.90 1.24 -9.52
CA SER A 156 17.47 1.33 -9.23
C SER A 156 17.07 2.75 -8.81
N PHE A 157 16.05 3.29 -9.43
CA PHE A 157 15.44 4.58 -9.09
C PHE A 157 15.14 4.73 -7.59
N LEU A 158 14.69 3.64 -6.95
CA LEU A 158 14.35 3.63 -5.53
C LEU A 158 15.61 3.74 -4.65
N THR A 159 16.70 3.05 -5.01
CA THR A 159 17.96 3.12 -4.25
C THR A 159 18.67 4.46 -4.44
N LEU A 160 18.41 5.15 -5.54
CA LEU A 160 18.90 6.50 -5.83
C LEU A 160 18.12 7.61 -5.09
N GLY A 161 17.13 7.24 -4.26
CA GLY A 161 16.31 8.18 -3.49
C GLY A 161 15.01 8.58 -4.16
N GLY A 162 14.59 7.86 -5.19
CA GLY A 162 13.24 7.95 -5.76
C GLY A 162 12.21 7.39 -4.78
N ASP A 163 11.06 8.03 -4.73
CA ASP A 163 9.87 7.61 -3.99
C ASP A 163 8.67 7.48 -4.93
N SER A 164 7.50 7.15 -4.39
CA SER A 164 6.28 6.97 -5.18
C SER A 164 5.89 8.25 -5.95
N LEU A 165 6.07 9.43 -5.35
CA LEU A 165 5.75 10.70 -6.02
C LEU A 165 6.67 10.95 -7.21
N ARG A 166 7.98 10.79 -7.02
CA ARG A 166 8.97 10.93 -8.09
C ARG A 166 8.82 9.86 -9.16
N MET A 167 8.34 8.67 -8.80
CA MET A 167 7.99 7.63 -9.78
C MET A 167 6.83 8.09 -10.67
N MET A 168 5.81 8.72 -10.10
CA MET A 168 4.71 9.32 -10.86
C MET A 168 5.21 10.44 -11.78
N GLU A 169 6.10 11.33 -11.29
CA GLU A 169 6.73 12.38 -12.10
C GLU A 169 7.52 11.79 -13.29
N LEU A 170 8.25 10.71 -13.05
CA LEU A 170 8.97 9.97 -14.09
C LEU A 170 8.01 9.42 -15.15
N VAL A 171 6.93 8.74 -14.75
CA VAL A 171 5.95 8.18 -15.68
C VAL A 171 5.25 9.29 -16.47
N CYS A 172 4.76 10.34 -15.82
CA CYS A 172 4.13 11.48 -16.49
C CYS A 172 5.08 12.15 -17.50
N GLY A 173 6.37 12.29 -17.14
CA GLY A 173 7.39 12.82 -18.07
C GLY A 173 7.56 11.94 -19.31
N LEU A 174 7.63 10.63 -19.12
CA LEU A 174 7.74 9.67 -20.23
C LEU A 174 6.50 9.67 -21.13
N GLU A 175 5.29 9.70 -20.54
CA GLU A 175 4.03 9.76 -21.28
C GLU A 175 3.91 11.04 -22.10
N GLN A 176 4.31 12.18 -21.53
CA GLN A 176 4.32 13.47 -22.23
C GLN A 176 5.32 13.48 -23.38
N ASP A 177 6.54 12.99 -23.16
CA ASP A 177 7.59 12.99 -24.16
C ASP A 177 7.31 11.99 -25.30
N LEU A 178 6.75 10.82 -25.00
CA LEU A 178 6.52 9.75 -25.96
C LEU A 178 5.10 9.72 -26.53
N GLY A 179 4.13 10.34 -25.84
CA GLY A 179 2.71 10.35 -26.23
C GLY A 179 2.05 8.96 -26.21
N ILE A 180 2.49 8.10 -25.29
CA ILE A 180 1.97 6.75 -25.05
C ILE A 180 1.49 6.64 -23.62
N ASN A 181 0.56 5.73 -23.35
CA ASN A 181 0.12 5.41 -21.99
C ASN A 181 1.04 4.34 -21.38
N ILE A 182 1.46 4.52 -20.14
CA ILE A 182 2.48 3.68 -19.50
C ILE A 182 1.91 3.07 -18.21
N ASP A 183 1.96 1.75 -18.10
CA ASP A 183 1.63 1.09 -16.85
C ASP A 183 2.76 1.28 -15.82
N ILE A 184 2.51 2.11 -14.80
CA ILE A 184 3.47 2.38 -13.73
C ILE A 184 3.97 1.12 -13.03
N ARG A 185 3.16 0.04 -12.98
CA ARG A 185 3.55 -1.24 -12.39
C ARG A 185 4.71 -1.89 -13.13
N CYS A 186 4.72 -1.76 -14.46
CA CYS A 186 5.81 -2.26 -15.29
C CYS A 186 7.10 -1.45 -15.11
N ILE A 187 6.98 -0.13 -14.91
CA ILE A 187 8.13 0.73 -14.55
C ILE A 187 8.65 0.35 -13.16
N ALA A 188 7.78 0.18 -12.18
CA ALA A 188 8.15 -0.16 -10.81
C ALA A 188 8.69 -1.60 -10.67
N ALA A 189 8.40 -2.49 -11.62
CA ALA A 189 8.90 -3.87 -11.62
C ALA A 189 10.43 -3.95 -11.79
N ASP A 190 10.98 -3.09 -12.65
CA ASP A 190 12.42 -2.90 -12.82
C ASP A 190 12.69 -1.40 -13.04
N PRO A 191 12.75 -0.61 -11.95
CA PRO A 191 12.85 0.85 -12.02
C PRO A 191 14.30 1.29 -12.28
N THR A 192 14.93 0.68 -13.28
CA THR A 192 16.25 1.02 -13.80
C THR A 192 16.10 1.60 -15.21
N VAL A 193 17.08 2.38 -15.66
CA VAL A 193 17.08 2.87 -17.03
C VAL A 193 17.01 1.72 -18.05
N SER A 194 17.73 0.63 -17.79
CA SER A 194 17.70 -0.59 -18.62
C SER A 194 16.35 -1.27 -18.63
N GLY A 195 15.77 -1.49 -17.45
CA GLY A 195 14.46 -2.18 -17.30
C GLY A 195 13.33 -1.39 -17.95
N ILE A 196 13.28 -0.07 -17.70
CA ILE A 196 12.27 0.82 -18.29
C ILE A 196 12.43 0.84 -19.82
N SER A 197 13.68 0.88 -20.33
CA SER A 197 13.92 0.85 -21.78
C SER A 197 13.42 -0.44 -22.43
N ALA A 198 13.65 -1.58 -21.76
CA ALA A 198 13.16 -2.88 -22.23
C ALA A 198 11.62 -2.93 -22.28
N TYR A 199 10.97 -2.43 -21.22
CA TYR A 199 9.51 -2.35 -21.16
C TYR A 199 8.94 -1.43 -22.26
N LEU A 200 9.46 -0.21 -22.41
CA LEU A 200 8.97 0.71 -23.43
C LEU A 200 9.20 0.20 -24.85
N SER A 201 10.33 -0.48 -25.11
CA SER A 201 10.58 -1.16 -26.39
C SER A 201 9.54 -2.26 -26.66
N ALA A 202 9.17 -3.03 -25.66
CA ALA A 202 8.13 -4.05 -25.77
C ALA A 202 6.74 -3.41 -25.96
N LEU A 203 6.42 -2.34 -25.23
CA LEU A 203 5.17 -1.60 -25.36
C LEU A 203 4.99 -1.04 -26.77
N LEU A 204 6.02 -0.37 -27.32
CA LEU A 204 6.02 0.14 -28.68
C LEU A 204 5.89 -0.95 -29.76
N SER A 205 6.33 -2.17 -29.45
CA SER A 205 6.23 -3.34 -30.34
C SER A 205 4.95 -4.18 -30.12
N GLY A 206 4.01 -3.74 -29.24
CA GLY A 206 2.81 -4.49 -28.90
C GLY A 206 3.04 -5.79 -28.11
N ARG A 207 4.16 -5.88 -27.38
CA ARG A 207 4.55 -7.04 -26.56
C ARG A 207 4.50 -6.73 -25.06
N GLU A 208 3.75 -5.71 -24.65
CA GLU A 208 3.63 -5.30 -23.24
C GLU A 208 3.11 -6.41 -22.32
N ARG A 209 2.34 -7.37 -22.86
CA ARG A 209 1.83 -8.52 -22.09
C ARG A 209 2.94 -9.39 -21.50
N ASP A 210 4.13 -9.38 -22.08
CA ASP A 210 5.29 -10.12 -21.57
C ASP A 210 5.73 -9.62 -20.17
N PHE A 211 5.28 -8.44 -19.76
CA PHE A 211 5.60 -7.82 -18.48
C PHE A 211 4.51 -7.99 -17.41
N GLN A 212 3.33 -8.44 -17.80
CA GLN A 212 2.23 -8.72 -16.87
C GLN A 212 2.34 -10.13 -16.30
N PRO A 213 2.04 -10.33 -15.00
CA PRO A 213 2.02 -11.67 -14.43
C PRO A 213 0.82 -12.46 -14.95
N ASP A 214 1.02 -13.74 -15.27
CA ASP A 214 -0.11 -14.67 -15.44
C ASP A 214 -0.59 -15.10 -14.05
N LEU A 215 -1.56 -14.37 -13.50
CA LEU A 215 -2.07 -14.63 -12.15
C LEU A 215 -2.73 -16.00 -12.01
N ARG A 216 -3.28 -16.57 -13.08
CA ARG A 216 -3.86 -17.92 -13.05
C ARG A 216 -2.77 -18.97 -12.92
N ALA A 217 -1.67 -18.81 -13.64
CA ALA A 217 -0.51 -19.69 -13.52
C ALA A 217 0.18 -19.59 -12.15
N GLU A 218 0.00 -18.48 -11.43
CA GLU A 218 0.52 -18.26 -10.07
C GLU A 218 -0.30 -18.99 -9.00
N CYS A 219 -1.53 -19.44 -9.29
CA CYS A 219 -2.41 -20.15 -8.35
C CYS A 219 -2.00 -21.61 -8.18
N VAL A 220 -0.79 -21.84 -7.73
CA VAL A 220 -0.23 -23.18 -7.51
C VAL A 220 0.10 -23.38 -6.05
N LEU A 221 -0.62 -24.29 -5.40
CA LEU A 221 -0.31 -24.72 -4.04
C LEU A 221 0.37 -26.11 -4.12
N PRO A 222 1.58 -26.29 -3.58
CA PRO A 222 2.25 -27.59 -3.54
C PRO A 222 1.36 -28.70 -2.97
N ALA A 223 1.44 -29.91 -3.54
CA ALA A 223 0.51 -30.99 -3.21
C ALA A 223 0.63 -31.47 -1.74
N GLU A 224 1.84 -31.34 -1.19
CA GLU A 224 2.11 -31.68 0.22
C GLU A 224 1.46 -30.72 1.21
N ILE A 225 0.98 -29.54 0.79
CA ILE A 225 0.19 -28.63 1.62
C ILE A 225 -1.25 -29.12 1.62
N ALA A 226 -1.53 -30.10 2.49
CA ALA A 226 -2.82 -30.67 2.74
C ALA A 226 -2.89 -31.10 4.21
N PRO A 227 -4.02 -30.88 4.91
CA PRO A 227 -4.15 -31.28 6.30
C PRO A 227 -4.22 -32.81 6.42
N HIS A 228 -3.54 -33.34 7.42
CA HIS A 228 -3.59 -34.75 7.77
C HIS A 228 -4.03 -34.95 9.22
N GLY A 229 -4.85 -35.94 9.49
CA GLY A 229 -5.36 -36.25 10.85
C GLY A 229 -6.59 -35.43 11.22
N GLU A 230 -6.88 -35.41 12.53
CA GLU A 230 -8.06 -34.74 13.09
C GLU A 230 -7.68 -33.44 13.79
N TYR A 231 -8.62 -32.48 13.79
CA TYR A 231 -8.46 -31.24 14.57
C TYR A 231 -8.55 -31.56 16.06
N ALA A 232 -7.58 -31.10 16.84
CA ALA A 232 -7.49 -31.38 18.27
C ALA A 232 -8.62 -30.72 19.07
N TYR A 233 -9.12 -29.56 18.61
CA TYR A 233 -10.13 -28.77 19.29
C TYR A 233 -11.20 -28.29 18.32
N GLN A 234 -12.34 -27.82 18.84
CA GLN A 234 -13.27 -27.00 18.05
C GLN A 234 -12.75 -25.54 17.98
N PRO A 235 -13.20 -24.72 17.02
CA PRO A 235 -12.69 -23.37 16.86
C PRO A 235 -12.77 -22.51 18.13
N GLN A 236 -13.84 -22.66 18.89
CA GLN A 236 -14.05 -21.91 20.14
C GLN A 236 -13.14 -22.38 21.29
N ASP A 237 -12.56 -23.57 21.20
CA ASP A 237 -11.72 -24.17 22.24
C ASP A 237 -10.21 -24.05 21.94
N CYS A 238 -9.84 -23.35 20.87
CA CYS A 238 -8.44 -23.12 20.54
C CYS A 238 -7.75 -22.25 21.60
N HIS A 239 -6.64 -22.71 22.14
CA HIS A 239 -5.90 -22.02 23.20
C HIS A 239 -4.57 -21.44 22.70
N THR A 240 -4.01 -21.99 21.65
CA THR A 240 -2.70 -21.58 21.11
C THR A 240 -2.84 -21.05 19.70
N VAL A 241 -2.46 -19.80 19.51
CA VAL A 241 -2.63 -19.06 18.25
C VAL A 241 -1.26 -18.61 17.71
N PHE A 242 -1.05 -18.77 16.41
CA PHE A 242 0.03 -18.13 15.69
C PHE A 242 -0.51 -16.94 14.88
N LEU A 243 0.06 -15.76 15.09
CA LEU A 243 -0.39 -14.51 14.46
C LEU A 243 0.76 -13.87 13.64
N THR A 244 0.55 -13.71 12.34
CA THR A 244 1.41 -12.86 11.50
C THR A 244 0.87 -11.44 11.44
N GLY A 245 1.73 -10.46 11.09
CA GLY A 245 1.33 -9.06 11.04
C GLY A 245 1.10 -8.41 12.41
N SER A 246 1.66 -8.98 13.45
CA SER A 246 1.54 -8.54 14.86
C SER A 246 2.07 -7.11 15.13
N THR A 247 2.91 -6.59 14.24
CA THR A 247 3.47 -5.22 14.31
C THR A 247 2.74 -4.23 13.40
N GLY A 248 1.60 -4.60 12.84
CA GLY A 248 0.72 -3.75 12.03
C GLY A 248 -0.42 -3.14 12.85
N PHE A 249 -1.19 -2.24 12.23
CA PHE A 249 -2.35 -1.60 12.84
C PHE A 249 -3.38 -2.64 13.32
N LEU A 250 -3.94 -3.44 12.41
CA LEU A 250 -4.92 -4.47 12.76
C LEU A 250 -4.34 -5.51 13.72
N GLY A 251 -3.04 -5.84 13.61
CA GLY A 251 -2.37 -6.79 14.49
C GLY A 251 -2.42 -6.40 15.97
N ALA A 252 -2.28 -5.11 16.30
CA ALA A 252 -2.38 -4.62 17.68
C ALA A 252 -3.77 -4.89 18.28
N TYR A 253 -4.83 -4.61 17.51
CA TYR A 253 -6.22 -4.85 17.94
C TYR A 253 -6.57 -6.32 17.97
N LEU A 254 -6.05 -7.15 17.05
CA LEU A 254 -6.24 -8.61 17.07
C LEU A 254 -5.62 -9.22 18.32
N ILE A 255 -4.39 -8.82 18.68
CA ILE A 255 -3.75 -9.28 19.92
C ILE A 255 -4.64 -8.94 21.13
N ARG A 256 -5.04 -7.68 21.25
CA ARG A 256 -5.93 -7.24 22.33
C ARG A 256 -7.22 -8.04 22.38
N ALA A 257 -7.91 -8.17 21.25
CA ALA A 257 -9.18 -8.89 21.17
C ALA A 257 -9.04 -10.36 21.54
N LEU A 258 -8.01 -11.04 21.05
CA LEU A 258 -7.74 -12.45 21.38
C LEU A 258 -7.50 -12.64 22.88
N ILE A 259 -6.69 -11.75 23.51
CA ILE A 259 -6.44 -11.82 24.95
C ILE A 259 -7.73 -11.55 25.72
N GLU A 260 -8.42 -10.43 25.46
CA GLU A 260 -9.60 -10.03 26.22
C GLU A 260 -10.74 -11.05 26.13
N GLN A 261 -10.90 -11.72 25.00
CA GLN A 261 -11.93 -12.74 24.82
C GLN A 261 -11.57 -14.09 25.44
N ARG A 262 -10.28 -14.38 25.63
CA ARG A 262 -9.82 -15.73 25.99
C ARG A 262 -8.85 -15.81 27.17
N LYS A 263 -8.57 -14.70 27.86
CA LYS A 263 -7.66 -14.67 29.03
C LYS A 263 -8.04 -15.64 30.11
N ASP A 264 -9.34 -15.84 30.35
CA ASP A 264 -9.86 -16.75 31.37
C ASP A 264 -9.73 -18.24 30.98
N HIS A 265 -9.42 -18.52 29.72
CA HIS A 265 -9.21 -19.85 29.14
C HIS A 265 -7.73 -20.16 28.85
N GLY A 266 -6.79 -19.28 29.27
CA GLY A 266 -5.35 -19.56 29.18
C GLY A 266 -4.78 -19.46 27.78
N ILE A 267 -5.20 -18.46 26.99
CA ILE A 267 -4.68 -18.25 25.63
C ILE A 267 -3.16 -18.01 25.60
N LYS A 268 -2.49 -18.54 24.57
CA LYS A 268 -1.09 -18.32 24.23
C LYS A 268 -1.00 -17.83 22.79
N ILE A 269 -0.35 -16.70 22.57
CA ILE A 269 -0.24 -16.07 21.24
C ILE A 269 1.21 -16.01 20.81
N TYR A 270 1.58 -16.77 19.80
CA TYR A 270 2.85 -16.68 19.11
C TYR A 270 2.78 -15.58 18.05
N CYS A 271 3.47 -14.47 18.31
CA CYS A 271 3.44 -13.27 17.47
C CYS A 271 4.66 -13.24 16.56
N HIS A 272 4.46 -13.47 15.26
CA HIS A 272 5.52 -13.38 14.27
C HIS A 272 5.86 -11.91 13.96
N ALA A 273 7.14 -11.57 14.02
CA ALA A 273 7.63 -10.22 13.72
C ALA A 273 9.04 -10.23 13.14
N ARG A 274 9.33 -9.33 12.21
CA ARG A 274 10.68 -9.14 11.67
C ARG A 274 11.60 -8.58 12.75
N ALA A 275 12.54 -9.37 13.22
CA ALA A 275 13.56 -8.99 14.19
C ALA A 275 14.71 -9.98 14.19
N ALA A 276 15.87 -9.58 14.74
CA ALA A 276 17.02 -10.48 14.86
C ALA A 276 16.91 -11.41 16.06
N THR A 277 16.16 -11.03 17.11
CA THR A 277 15.99 -11.82 18.32
C THR A 277 14.56 -11.77 18.84
N PRO A 278 14.12 -12.76 19.68
CA PRO A 278 12.80 -12.73 20.32
C PRO A 278 12.54 -11.45 21.15
N GLU A 279 13.55 -10.97 21.85
CA GLU A 279 13.42 -9.76 22.70
C GLU A 279 13.12 -8.53 21.84
N LYS A 280 13.84 -8.36 20.73
CA LYS A 280 13.58 -7.27 19.76
C LYS A 280 12.24 -7.40 19.07
N ALA A 281 11.82 -8.62 18.77
CA ALA A 281 10.49 -8.88 18.22
C ALA A 281 9.40 -8.47 19.23
N LEU A 282 9.54 -8.87 20.49
CA LEU A 282 8.62 -8.53 21.57
C LEU A 282 8.56 -7.02 21.80
N GLU A 283 9.71 -6.35 21.86
CA GLU A 283 9.80 -4.90 21.98
C GLU A 283 9.01 -4.19 20.86
N ARG A 284 9.18 -4.62 19.62
CA ARG A 284 8.44 -4.06 18.47
C ARG A 284 6.93 -4.26 18.61
N ILE A 285 6.48 -5.43 19.05
CA ILE A 285 5.06 -5.73 19.25
C ILE A 285 4.49 -4.83 20.34
N ILE A 286 5.17 -4.72 21.49
CA ILE A 286 4.75 -3.88 22.62
C ILE A 286 4.68 -2.40 22.19
N ASN A 287 5.73 -1.90 21.52
CA ASN A 287 5.77 -0.52 21.04
C ASN A 287 4.64 -0.22 20.04
N ASN A 288 4.34 -1.17 19.16
CA ASN A 288 3.21 -1.06 18.25
C ASN A 288 1.86 -1.00 18.98
N MET A 289 1.64 -1.88 19.95
CA MET A 289 0.43 -1.89 20.77
C MET A 289 0.28 -0.61 21.60
N LYS A 290 1.39 -0.08 22.14
CA LYS A 290 1.41 1.21 22.85
C LYS A 290 1.06 2.37 21.92
N ARG A 291 1.61 2.37 20.69
CA ARG A 291 1.30 3.38 19.68
C ARG A 291 -0.19 3.49 19.37
N PHE A 292 -0.89 2.36 19.39
CA PHE A 292 -2.33 2.28 19.11
C PHE A 292 -3.19 2.19 20.38
N GLU A 293 -2.64 2.51 21.55
CA GLU A 293 -3.34 2.53 22.84
C GLU A 293 -4.02 1.19 23.19
N CYS A 294 -3.44 0.08 22.69
CA CYS A 294 -3.95 -1.29 22.91
C CYS A 294 -3.18 -2.04 23.98
N TRP A 295 -2.12 -1.47 24.58
CA TRP A 295 -1.22 -2.18 25.49
C TRP A 295 -1.69 -2.11 26.94
N GLN A 296 -1.59 -3.26 27.64
CA GLN A 296 -1.64 -3.38 29.10
C GLN A 296 -0.50 -4.32 29.54
N ASP A 297 0.16 -4.03 30.67
CA ASP A 297 1.31 -4.82 31.12
C ASP A 297 0.94 -6.28 31.43
N SER A 298 -0.30 -6.54 31.82
CA SER A 298 -0.83 -7.89 32.02
C SER A 298 -0.83 -8.76 30.76
N TYR A 299 -0.79 -8.15 29.56
CA TYR A 299 -0.80 -8.90 28.30
C TYR A 299 0.50 -9.63 28.04
N LEU A 300 1.61 -9.20 28.65
CA LEU A 300 2.91 -9.82 28.49
C LEU A 300 2.88 -11.34 28.77
N ALA A 301 2.04 -11.79 29.72
CA ALA A 301 1.93 -13.20 30.08
C ALA A 301 1.39 -14.10 28.95
N TYR A 302 0.72 -13.53 27.95
CA TYR A 302 0.09 -14.27 26.86
C TYR A 302 0.91 -14.25 25.57
N LEU A 303 1.96 -13.40 25.48
CA LEU A 303 2.69 -13.13 24.24
C LEU A 303 4.01 -13.90 24.16
N HIS A 304 4.21 -14.57 23.06
CA HIS A 304 5.45 -15.23 22.69
C HIS A 304 5.92 -14.69 21.35
N ALA A 305 7.00 -13.92 21.35
CA ALA A 305 7.51 -13.34 20.13
C ALA A 305 8.33 -14.36 19.34
N VAL A 306 8.04 -14.47 18.05
CA VAL A 306 8.70 -15.36 17.10
C VAL A 306 9.35 -14.52 16.00
N PRO A 307 10.70 -14.38 16.02
CA PRO A 307 11.41 -13.69 14.95
C PRO A 307 11.27 -14.44 13.62
N GLY A 308 11.12 -13.69 12.52
CA GLY A 308 11.07 -14.25 11.19
C GLY A 308 10.80 -13.21 10.13
N ASP A 309 10.59 -13.65 8.88
CA ASP A 309 10.27 -12.79 7.74
C ASP A 309 9.35 -13.55 6.78
N LEU A 310 8.19 -12.97 6.46
CA LEU A 310 7.20 -13.55 5.55
C LEU A 310 7.76 -13.86 4.14
N THR A 311 8.84 -13.21 3.75
CA THR A 311 9.46 -13.40 2.42
C THR A 311 10.35 -14.63 2.33
N GLN A 312 10.60 -15.29 3.46
CA GLN A 312 11.55 -16.41 3.55
C GLN A 312 10.81 -17.74 3.72
N PRO A 313 11.42 -18.86 3.28
CA PRO A 313 10.94 -20.22 3.59
C PRO A 313 10.74 -20.37 5.11
N HIS A 314 9.75 -21.16 5.50
CA HIS A 314 9.34 -21.33 6.90
C HIS A 314 9.14 -19.99 7.63
N LEU A 315 8.71 -18.95 6.88
CA LEU A 315 8.50 -17.59 7.39
C LEU A 315 9.77 -16.99 8.04
N GLY A 316 10.95 -17.43 7.64
CA GLY A 316 12.23 -17.01 8.22
C GLY A 316 12.45 -17.43 9.67
N MET A 317 11.67 -18.36 10.17
CA MET A 317 11.83 -18.92 11.53
C MET A 317 12.93 -19.96 11.55
N THR A 318 13.49 -20.21 12.76
CA THR A 318 14.37 -21.37 12.97
C THR A 318 13.59 -22.67 12.84
N GLU A 319 14.26 -23.76 12.47
CA GLU A 319 13.65 -25.09 12.38
C GLU A 319 13.01 -25.51 13.71
N GLU A 320 13.64 -25.18 14.83
CA GLU A 320 13.11 -25.44 16.18
C GLU A 320 11.77 -24.74 16.40
N ASN A 321 11.66 -23.45 16.07
CA ASN A 321 10.40 -22.70 16.18
C ASN A 321 9.35 -23.25 15.21
N TRP A 322 9.72 -23.61 14.00
CA TRP A 322 8.80 -24.18 13.03
C TRP A 322 8.20 -25.50 13.55
N GLN A 323 9.02 -26.40 14.02
CA GLN A 323 8.59 -27.69 14.60
C GLN A 323 7.72 -27.50 15.87
N LEU A 324 8.10 -26.55 16.73
CA LEU A 324 7.29 -26.21 17.91
C LEU A 324 5.89 -25.79 17.50
N LEU A 325 5.80 -24.84 16.55
CA LEU A 325 4.51 -24.29 16.12
C LEU A 325 3.66 -25.30 15.34
N SER A 326 4.31 -26.16 14.53
CA SER A 326 3.64 -27.24 13.81
C SER A 326 2.90 -28.20 14.75
N ASN A 327 3.39 -28.36 15.99
CA ASN A 327 2.83 -29.29 16.97
C ASN A 327 1.93 -28.60 18.02
N GLU A 328 2.20 -27.36 18.40
CA GLU A 328 1.49 -26.71 19.52
C GLU A 328 0.32 -25.82 19.09
N VAL A 329 0.38 -25.22 17.90
CA VAL A 329 -0.62 -24.23 17.46
C VAL A 329 -1.96 -24.89 17.11
N ASP A 330 -3.06 -24.28 17.54
CA ASP A 330 -4.44 -24.71 17.23
C ASP A 330 -5.03 -23.90 16.05
N ALA A 331 -4.65 -22.63 15.94
CA ALA A 331 -5.15 -21.74 14.90
C ALA A 331 -4.06 -20.78 14.40
N VAL A 332 -4.03 -20.58 13.09
CA VAL A 332 -3.16 -19.60 12.41
C VAL A 332 -4.01 -18.40 11.99
N TYR A 333 -3.64 -17.22 12.46
CA TYR A 333 -4.19 -15.93 12.03
C TYR A 333 -3.18 -15.24 11.11
N HIS A 334 -3.40 -15.37 9.80
CA HIS A 334 -2.53 -14.76 8.81
C HIS A 334 -3.06 -13.38 8.43
N ASN A 335 -2.55 -12.37 9.16
CA ASN A 335 -2.85 -10.94 8.97
C ASN A 335 -1.69 -10.18 8.32
N GLY A 336 -0.51 -10.76 8.25
CA GLY A 336 0.68 -10.12 7.70
C GLY A 336 0.64 -10.00 6.18
N ALA A 337 0.88 -8.80 5.68
CA ALA A 337 1.04 -8.51 4.27
C ALA A 337 1.93 -7.27 4.06
N VAL A 338 2.51 -7.16 2.89
CA VAL A 338 3.08 -5.91 2.37
C VAL A 338 1.96 -5.17 1.64
N LEU A 339 1.63 -3.97 2.10
CA LEU A 339 0.71 -3.05 1.45
C LEU A 339 1.52 -1.93 0.79
N ASN A 340 1.39 -1.81 -0.52
CA ASN A 340 1.96 -0.72 -1.29
C ASN A 340 1.13 -0.51 -2.55
N PHE A 341 0.77 0.74 -2.85
CA PHE A 341 -0.10 1.09 -3.99
C PHE A 341 0.67 1.24 -5.32
N VAL A 342 2.01 1.22 -5.28
CA VAL A 342 2.86 1.38 -6.46
C VAL A 342 3.59 0.09 -6.81
N PHE A 343 3.92 -0.74 -5.82
CA PHE A 343 4.68 -1.96 -6.05
C PHE A 343 3.89 -2.94 -6.94
N PRO A 344 4.54 -3.46 -7.99
CA PRO A 344 3.95 -4.49 -8.82
C PRO A 344 3.84 -5.83 -8.08
N TYR A 345 3.03 -6.72 -8.62
CA TYR A 345 2.85 -8.08 -8.13
C TYR A 345 4.17 -8.76 -7.71
N ARG A 346 5.17 -8.72 -8.60
CA ARG A 346 6.46 -9.43 -8.41
C ARG A 346 7.19 -9.01 -7.13
N GLN A 347 7.12 -7.74 -6.75
CA GLN A 347 7.79 -7.25 -5.54
C GLN A 347 7.05 -7.65 -4.26
N MET A 348 5.73 -7.79 -4.30
CA MET A 348 4.92 -8.16 -3.14
C MET A 348 4.66 -9.67 -3.04
N LYS A 349 4.80 -10.41 -4.15
CA LYS A 349 4.63 -11.87 -4.21
C LYS A 349 5.37 -12.62 -3.08
N PRO A 350 6.66 -12.34 -2.78
CA PRO A 350 7.36 -13.08 -1.73
C PRO A 350 6.65 -13.05 -0.37
N ALA A 351 6.16 -11.88 0.05
CA ALA A 351 5.47 -11.74 1.33
C ALA A 351 4.00 -12.17 1.28
N ASN A 352 3.27 -11.73 0.23
CA ASN A 352 1.81 -11.84 0.21
C ASN A 352 1.32 -13.18 -0.34
N VAL A 353 2.05 -13.76 -1.29
CA VAL A 353 1.66 -15.03 -1.94
C VAL A 353 2.45 -16.19 -1.35
N LEU A 354 3.80 -16.13 -1.43
CA LEU A 354 4.65 -17.21 -0.91
C LEU A 354 4.56 -17.28 0.61
N GLY A 355 4.52 -16.13 1.31
CA GLY A 355 4.28 -16.09 2.75
C GLY A 355 2.92 -16.70 3.15
N THR A 356 1.86 -16.49 2.34
CA THR A 356 0.56 -17.16 2.55
C THR A 356 0.70 -18.67 2.35
N ALA A 357 1.41 -19.13 1.33
CA ALA A 357 1.67 -20.56 1.11
C ALA A 357 2.41 -21.19 2.29
N GLU A 358 3.40 -20.50 2.86
CA GLU A 358 4.11 -20.98 4.06
C GLU A 358 3.20 -21.00 5.31
N CYS A 359 2.32 -20.02 5.47
CA CYS A 359 1.32 -20.06 6.54
C CYS A 359 0.34 -21.23 6.37
N LEU A 360 -0.06 -21.55 5.13
CA LEU A 360 -0.88 -22.73 4.83
C LEU A 360 -0.11 -24.02 5.09
N ARG A 361 1.19 -24.06 4.77
CA ARG A 361 2.07 -25.19 5.11
C ARG A 361 2.08 -25.42 6.61
N LEU A 362 2.32 -24.37 7.42
CA LEU A 362 2.28 -24.46 8.87
C LEU A 362 0.91 -24.94 9.38
N ALA A 363 -0.18 -24.49 8.75
CA ALA A 363 -1.52 -24.90 9.14
C ALA A 363 -1.81 -26.37 8.86
N CYS A 364 -1.13 -26.97 7.87
CA CYS A 364 -1.32 -28.37 7.47
C CYS A 364 -0.31 -29.33 8.13
N GLU A 365 0.91 -28.86 8.43
CA GLU A 365 2.00 -29.69 8.93
C GLU A 365 1.80 -30.09 10.39
N GLY A 366 2.18 -31.31 10.75
CA GLY A 366 1.91 -31.89 12.06
C GLY A 366 0.41 -32.17 12.22
N ARG A 367 -0.25 -31.55 13.20
CA ARG A 367 -1.71 -31.61 13.31
C ARG A 367 -2.38 -30.47 12.52
N PRO A 368 -3.58 -30.66 11.95
CA PRO A 368 -4.28 -29.62 11.22
C PRO A 368 -4.74 -28.49 12.16
N LYS A 369 -4.60 -27.23 11.66
CA LYS A 369 -4.94 -26.01 12.40
C LYS A 369 -6.06 -25.26 11.70
N TYR A 370 -6.88 -24.54 12.44
CA TYR A 370 -7.80 -23.58 11.86
C TYR A 370 -7.01 -22.44 11.21
N PHE A 371 -7.45 -22.01 10.05
CA PHE A 371 -6.75 -20.96 9.29
C PHE A 371 -7.66 -19.75 9.10
N HIS A 372 -7.23 -18.60 9.61
CA HIS A 372 -7.91 -17.33 9.48
C HIS A 372 -7.07 -16.39 8.60
N TYR A 373 -7.55 -16.13 7.40
CA TYR A 373 -6.85 -15.28 6.43
C TYR A 373 -7.48 -13.89 6.34
N VAL A 374 -6.70 -12.86 6.66
CA VAL A 374 -7.10 -11.47 6.45
C VAL A 374 -6.74 -11.07 5.03
N SER A 375 -7.73 -11.04 4.17
CA SER A 375 -7.66 -10.57 2.80
C SER A 375 -7.99 -9.08 2.72
N SER A 376 -8.66 -8.65 1.66
CA SER A 376 -9.10 -7.27 1.44
C SER A 376 -10.30 -7.28 0.49
N TYR A 377 -11.19 -6.29 0.59
CA TYR A 377 -12.22 -6.06 -0.43
C TYR A 377 -11.62 -5.78 -1.81
N SER A 378 -10.34 -5.35 -1.87
CA SER A 378 -9.64 -5.06 -3.11
C SER A 378 -9.47 -6.26 -4.06
N VAL A 379 -9.80 -7.48 -3.62
CA VAL A 379 -9.92 -8.64 -4.51
C VAL A 379 -11.07 -8.51 -5.51
N TYR A 380 -11.97 -7.55 -5.30
CA TYR A 380 -13.06 -7.19 -6.21
C TYR A 380 -12.79 -5.91 -7.00
N ASP A 381 -11.61 -5.31 -6.84
CA ASP A 381 -11.23 -4.07 -7.51
C ASP A 381 -10.73 -4.33 -8.94
N ASN A 382 -11.63 -4.90 -9.75
CA ASN A 382 -11.43 -5.11 -11.16
C ASN A 382 -12.74 -4.90 -11.95
N PRO A 383 -12.68 -4.61 -13.26
CA PRO A 383 -13.84 -4.24 -14.06
C PRO A 383 -15.01 -5.24 -14.04
N SER A 384 -14.76 -6.52 -13.77
CA SER A 384 -15.81 -7.54 -13.74
C SER A 384 -16.81 -7.38 -12.59
N HIS A 385 -16.49 -6.53 -11.61
CA HIS A 385 -17.28 -6.34 -10.39
C HIS A 385 -17.89 -4.93 -10.25
N PHE A 386 -17.57 -3.96 -11.13
CA PHE A 386 -17.92 -2.55 -10.90
C PHE A 386 -19.43 -2.26 -10.99
N ASP A 387 -20.16 -2.99 -11.81
CA ASP A 387 -21.59 -2.71 -12.07
C ASP A 387 -22.54 -3.68 -11.35
N ARG A 388 -22.06 -4.39 -10.33
CA ARG A 388 -22.89 -5.34 -9.59
C ARG A 388 -22.67 -5.28 -8.09
N THR A 389 -23.67 -5.68 -7.33
CA THR A 389 -23.50 -5.96 -5.92
C THR A 389 -22.75 -7.29 -5.76
N VAL A 390 -21.66 -7.29 -5.02
CA VAL A 390 -20.88 -8.47 -4.68
C VAL A 390 -21.33 -9.00 -3.33
N MET A 391 -21.65 -10.28 -3.26
CA MET A 391 -22.06 -10.96 -2.05
C MET A 391 -20.88 -11.74 -1.44
N GLU A 392 -21.01 -12.12 -0.18
CA GLU A 392 -19.95 -12.79 0.58
C GLU A 392 -19.54 -14.13 -0.05
N ASP A 393 -20.49 -14.86 -0.63
CA ASP A 393 -20.28 -16.16 -1.27
C ASP A 393 -19.97 -16.08 -2.79
N ASP A 394 -19.88 -14.88 -3.34
CA ASP A 394 -19.57 -14.74 -4.76
C ASP A 394 -18.14 -15.24 -5.04
N PRO A 395 -17.97 -16.05 -6.09
CA PRO A 395 -16.65 -16.55 -6.45
C PRO A 395 -15.76 -15.42 -6.98
N LEU A 396 -14.47 -15.51 -6.69
CA LEU A 396 -13.46 -14.67 -7.34
C LEU A 396 -13.24 -15.17 -8.77
N GLU A 397 -13.90 -14.55 -9.74
CA GLU A 397 -13.92 -15.02 -11.14
C GLU A 397 -12.62 -14.70 -11.87
N SER A 398 -12.50 -13.52 -12.45
CA SER A 398 -11.37 -13.15 -13.30
C SER A 398 -10.35 -12.31 -12.53
N PRO A 399 -9.04 -12.58 -12.70
CA PRO A 399 -7.99 -11.69 -12.20
C PRO A 399 -7.67 -10.56 -13.18
N ASP A 400 -8.39 -10.45 -14.30
CA ASP A 400 -8.03 -9.53 -15.37
C ASP A 400 -8.45 -8.10 -15.03
N GLY A 401 -7.53 -7.14 -15.24
CA GLY A 401 -7.82 -5.72 -15.11
C GLY A 401 -7.67 -5.15 -13.70
N TYR A 402 -6.97 -5.81 -12.79
CA TYR A 402 -6.57 -5.18 -11.53
C TYR A 402 -5.67 -3.96 -11.76
N PHE A 403 -5.94 -2.89 -11.02
CA PHE A 403 -5.13 -1.67 -11.06
C PHE A 403 -3.91 -1.71 -10.14
N LEU A 404 -3.96 -2.54 -9.08
CA LEU A 404 -2.94 -2.58 -8.03
C LEU A 404 -2.30 -3.96 -7.95
N GLY A 405 -0.97 -4.01 -7.93
CA GLY A 405 -0.24 -5.25 -7.64
C GLY A 405 -0.60 -5.86 -6.27
N TYR A 406 -1.04 -5.02 -5.32
CA TYR A 406 -1.57 -5.49 -4.04
C TYR A 406 -2.82 -6.36 -4.24
N SER A 407 -3.81 -5.87 -5.01
CA SER A 407 -5.04 -6.61 -5.32
C SER A 407 -4.74 -7.92 -6.04
N GLU A 408 -3.79 -7.90 -6.99
CA GLU A 408 -3.29 -9.09 -7.68
C GLU A 408 -2.75 -10.13 -6.69
N THR A 409 -1.91 -9.70 -5.72
CA THR A 409 -1.36 -10.63 -4.73
C THR A 409 -2.41 -11.18 -3.78
N LYS A 410 -3.40 -10.36 -3.38
CA LYS A 410 -4.49 -10.81 -2.52
C LYS A 410 -5.41 -11.81 -3.24
N TRP A 411 -5.69 -11.59 -4.52
CA TRP A 411 -6.46 -12.53 -5.33
C TRP A 411 -5.77 -13.90 -5.43
N VAL A 412 -4.48 -13.93 -5.78
CA VAL A 412 -3.73 -15.19 -5.85
C VAL A 412 -3.67 -15.87 -4.48
N ALA A 413 -3.41 -15.12 -3.41
CA ALA A 413 -3.35 -15.68 -2.06
C ALA A 413 -4.69 -16.29 -1.62
N GLU A 414 -5.83 -15.66 -1.94
CA GLU A 414 -7.14 -16.27 -1.69
C GLU A 414 -7.35 -17.57 -2.47
N LYS A 415 -6.90 -17.61 -3.75
CA LYS A 415 -6.94 -18.86 -4.53
C LYS A 415 -6.10 -19.98 -3.90
N LEU A 416 -4.96 -19.67 -3.30
CA LEU A 416 -4.19 -20.66 -2.53
C LEU A 416 -4.97 -21.16 -1.30
N VAL A 417 -5.68 -20.26 -0.61
CA VAL A 417 -6.55 -20.64 0.52
C VAL A 417 -7.73 -21.50 0.05
N GLU A 418 -8.36 -21.18 -1.10
CA GLU A 418 -9.41 -22.01 -1.71
C GLU A 418 -8.89 -23.43 -2.00
N LEU A 419 -7.72 -23.56 -2.65
CA LEU A 419 -7.10 -24.86 -2.91
C LEU A 419 -6.82 -25.66 -1.64
N ALA A 420 -6.36 -24.99 -0.57
CA ALA A 420 -6.18 -25.65 0.72
C ALA A 420 -7.51 -26.11 1.34
N ARG A 421 -8.59 -25.32 1.21
CA ARG A 421 -9.95 -25.70 1.65
C ARG A 421 -10.47 -26.91 0.89
N GLU A 422 -10.27 -26.97 -0.42
CA GLU A 422 -10.63 -28.13 -1.24
C GLU A 422 -9.91 -29.41 -0.79
N ARG A 423 -8.70 -29.27 -0.23
CA ARG A 423 -7.92 -30.37 0.36
C ARG A 423 -8.31 -30.69 1.81
N GLY A 424 -9.33 -30.01 2.37
CA GLY A 424 -9.88 -30.26 3.70
C GLY A 424 -9.40 -29.34 4.81
N LEU A 425 -8.59 -28.27 4.52
CA LEU A 425 -8.23 -27.28 5.52
C LEU A 425 -9.46 -26.44 5.92
N ARG A 426 -9.73 -26.34 7.23
CA ARG A 426 -10.79 -25.47 7.76
C ARG A 426 -10.27 -24.02 7.80
N ALA A 427 -10.62 -23.24 6.79
CA ALA A 427 -10.17 -21.87 6.63
C ALA A 427 -11.35 -20.89 6.50
N ALA A 428 -11.18 -19.71 7.12
CA ALA A 428 -12.03 -18.53 6.96
C ALA A 428 -11.24 -17.41 6.30
N VAL A 429 -11.88 -16.71 5.37
CA VAL A 429 -11.32 -15.54 4.68
C VAL A 429 -12.10 -14.32 5.11
N TYR A 430 -11.39 -13.26 5.52
CA TYR A 430 -11.95 -11.98 5.93
C TYR A 430 -11.56 -10.92 4.91
N ARG A 431 -12.52 -10.24 4.33
CA ARG A 431 -12.32 -9.16 3.32
C ARG A 431 -12.75 -7.82 3.92
N PRO A 432 -11.94 -7.25 4.83
CA PRO A 432 -12.28 -5.94 5.39
C PRO A 432 -12.26 -4.88 4.28
N GLY A 433 -13.12 -3.87 4.45
CA GLY A 433 -13.03 -2.62 3.73
C GLY A 433 -11.88 -1.75 4.27
N ASP A 434 -11.98 -0.44 4.08
CA ASP A 434 -10.99 0.49 4.60
C ASP A 434 -10.97 0.44 6.13
N ILE A 435 -9.83 0.03 6.69
CA ILE A 435 -9.65 -0.05 8.13
C ILE A 435 -9.15 1.32 8.62
N THR A 436 -10.04 2.04 9.26
CA THR A 436 -9.77 3.35 9.86
C THR A 436 -9.73 3.25 11.38
N GLY A 437 -9.15 4.28 12.03
CA GLY A 437 -9.16 4.35 13.50
C GLY A 437 -10.57 4.54 14.07
N THR A 438 -10.76 4.17 15.32
CA THR A 438 -11.97 4.51 16.08
C THR A 438 -11.85 5.94 16.60
N LEU A 439 -12.96 6.66 16.62
CA LEU A 439 -13.11 7.83 17.50
C LEU A 439 -13.28 7.25 18.91
N ALA A 440 -12.21 7.29 19.70
CA ALA A 440 -12.27 6.97 21.13
C ALA A 440 -12.87 8.13 21.88
#